data_3b878e85bf54c13c66a631656a9d628d
#
_entry.id   3b878e85bf54c13c66a631656a9d628d
#
_cell.length_a   1.000
_cell.length_b   1.000
_cell.length_c   1.000
_cell.angle_alpha   90.00
_cell.angle_beta   90.00
_cell.angle_gamma   90.00
#
_symmetry.space_group_name_H-M   'P 1'
#
loop_
_entity.id
_entity.type
_entity.pdbx_description
1 polymer ?
#
loop_
_entity_poly.entity_id
_entity_poly.type
_entity_poly.pdbx_seq_one_letter_code
_entity_poly.pdbx_strand_id
1 'polypeptide(L)'
;MSESTIARRLAAILAADVVAYSRLMGADEDATMAQWWEYRREVIDPGIEKSGGRIVKHTGDGFLAEFASAFDAVKCALTLQGEINERSQQVAQDKRVQFRMGVNLGDIMSDDEDIYGDGVNIAARIEALADPGRVFVSGSIYEQIRSKPDFDCTSKGEHALKNIAEPMRVFDVCRAGEAPVEEIKPAAATVPQAPDPVAEEKPSIAVLPFDNMSGDEEQEYFADGITEDLITDLSKISGLLVIARNSVFTYKGTAVNIPDVCRELGVRWALEGSVRKSGN
;
A
#
# COMPACT_ATOMS: atom_id res chain seq x y z
N MET A 1 -20.51 28.54 -6.93
CA MET A 1 -19.46 27.95 -6.10
C MET A 1 -20.14 27.03 -5.12
N SER A 2 -20.18 25.72 -5.42
CA SER A 2 -20.72 24.73 -4.48
C SER A 2 -19.68 24.53 -3.40
N GLU A 3 -20.02 24.84 -2.15
CA GLU A 3 -19.22 24.42 -1.00
C GLU A 3 -19.23 22.88 -1.00
N SER A 4 -18.07 22.26 -1.24
CA SER A 4 -17.91 20.82 -1.06
C SER A 4 -18.06 20.53 0.43
N THR A 5 -19.19 19.96 0.80
CA THR A 5 -19.49 19.61 2.19
C THR A 5 -18.70 18.34 2.52
N ILE A 6 -17.63 18.49 3.30
CA ILE A 6 -16.89 17.36 3.84
C ILE A 6 -17.81 16.58 4.78
N ALA A 7 -18.24 15.39 4.38
CA ALA A 7 -19.09 14.52 5.19
C ALA A 7 -18.19 13.49 5.93
N ARG A 8 -18.37 13.38 7.26
CA ARG A 8 -17.78 12.29 8.05
C ARG A 8 -18.75 11.13 8.14
N ARG A 9 -18.27 9.91 7.89
CA ARG A 9 -19.05 8.69 8.04
C ARG A 9 -18.18 7.49 8.34
N LEU A 10 -18.78 6.47 8.94
CA LEU A 10 -18.16 5.18 9.14
C LEU A 10 -18.26 4.37 7.84
N ALA A 11 -17.16 3.79 7.39
CA ALA A 11 -17.13 2.92 6.22
C ALA A 11 -16.15 1.77 6.41
N ALA A 12 -16.41 0.66 5.73
CA ALA A 12 -15.43 -0.39 5.57
C ALA A 12 -14.59 -0.09 4.32
N ILE A 13 -13.27 -0.07 4.50
CA ILE A 13 -12.29 0.32 3.50
C ILE A 13 -11.50 -0.92 3.11
N LEU A 14 -11.48 -1.23 1.82
CA LEU A 14 -10.67 -2.28 1.22
C LEU A 14 -9.50 -1.63 0.48
N ALA A 15 -8.28 -1.90 0.95
CA ALA A 15 -7.05 -1.57 0.25
C ALA A 15 -6.45 -2.85 -0.35
N ALA A 16 -5.95 -2.78 -1.56
CA ALA A 16 -5.31 -3.90 -2.24
C ALA A 16 -4.11 -3.42 -3.06
N ASP A 17 -3.08 -4.25 -3.10
CA ASP A 17 -1.82 -3.98 -3.80
C ASP A 17 -1.25 -5.25 -4.42
N VAL A 18 -0.55 -5.11 -5.56
CA VAL A 18 0.10 -6.22 -6.25
C VAL A 18 1.44 -6.55 -5.60
N VAL A 19 1.62 -7.79 -5.21
CA VAL A 19 2.86 -8.28 -4.61
C VAL A 19 4.03 -8.20 -5.60
N ALA A 20 5.11 -7.53 -5.17
CA ALA A 20 6.34 -7.39 -5.94
C ALA A 20 6.12 -6.81 -7.37
N TYR A 21 5.19 -5.85 -7.50
CA TYR A 21 4.84 -5.22 -8.77
C TYR A 21 6.05 -4.70 -9.56
N SER A 22 6.97 -3.99 -8.91
CA SER A 22 8.19 -3.47 -9.56
C SER A 22 9.06 -4.58 -10.14
N ARG A 23 9.10 -5.78 -9.52
CA ARG A 23 9.82 -6.94 -10.04
C ARG A 23 9.14 -7.50 -11.29
N LEU A 24 7.81 -7.60 -11.27
CA LEU A 24 7.02 -8.07 -12.42
C LEU A 24 7.18 -7.11 -13.60
N MET A 25 7.06 -5.81 -13.36
CA MET A 25 7.29 -4.75 -14.36
C MET A 25 8.70 -4.80 -14.94
N GLY A 26 9.71 -4.99 -14.10
CA GLY A 26 11.09 -5.11 -14.55
C GLY A 26 11.39 -6.39 -15.36
N ALA A 27 10.59 -7.44 -15.19
CA ALA A 27 10.74 -8.69 -15.94
C ALA A 27 10.00 -8.67 -17.30
N ASP A 28 8.79 -8.13 -17.34
CA ASP A 28 7.93 -8.07 -18.52
C ASP A 28 6.83 -7.00 -18.32
N GLU A 29 7.13 -5.76 -18.68
CA GLU A 29 6.25 -4.62 -18.45
C GLU A 29 4.92 -4.77 -19.18
N ASP A 30 4.97 -5.09 -20.48
CA ASP A 30 3.77 -5.19 -21.32
C ASP A 30 2.82 -6.30 -20.82
N ALA A 31 3.37 -7.46 -20.49
CA ALA A 31 2.55 -8.58 -19.98
C ALA A 31 1.97 -8.28 -18.58
N THR A 32 2.75 -7.64 -17.70
CA THR A 32 2.29 -7.25 -16.36
C THR A 32 1.17 -6.22 -16.44
N MET A 33 1.33 -5.19 -17.27
CA MET A 33 0.31 -4.17 -17.50
C MET A 33 -0.95 -4.76 -18.11
N ALA A 34 -0.82 -5.62 -19.14
CA ALA A 34 -1.97 -6.27 -19.77
C ALA A 34 -2.77 -7.10 -18.76
N GLN A 35 -2.08 -7.88 -17.92
CA GLN A 35 -2.71 -8.70 -16.87
C GLN A 35 -3.39 -7.83 -15.80
N TRP A 36 -2.74 -6.74 -15.37
CA TRP A 36 -3.34 -5.77 -14.44
C TRP A 36 -4.62 -5.14 -14.99
N TRP A 37 -4.59 -4.68 -16.26
CA TRP A 37 -5.76 -4.10 -16.93
C TRP A 37 -6.89 -5.12 -17.11
N GLU A 38 -6.57 -6.39 -17.39
CA GLU A 38 -7.54 -7.47 -17.48
C GLU A 38 -8.22 -7.72 -16.13
N TYR A 39 -7.45 -7.89 -15.04
CA TYR A 39 -8.01 -8.08 -13.70
C TYR A 39 -8.87 -6.91 -13.26
N ARG A 40 -8.43 -5.70 -13.52
CA ARG A 40 -9.18 -4.52 -13.20
C ARG A 40 -10.54 -4.50 -13.91
N ARG A 41 -10.55 -4.69 -15.23
CA ARG A 41 -11.75 -4.60 -16.06
C ARG A 41 -12.72 -5.77 -15.84
N GLU A 42 -12.21 -6.98 -15.63
CA GLU A 42 -13.03 -8.20 -15.68
C GLU A 42 -13.36 -8.76 -14.31
N VAL A 43 -12.57 -8.43 -13.29
CA VAL A 43 -12.70 -9.00 -11.94
C VAL A 43 -12.94 -7.91 -10.91
N ILE A 44 -12.03 -6.92 -10.80
CA ILE A 44 -12.01 -5.99 -9.69
C ILE A 44 -13.17 -5.01 -9.76
N ASP A 45 -13.24 -4.23 -10.85
CA ASP A 45 -14.25 -3.17 -10.98
C ASP A 45 -15.69 -3.74 -10.91
N PRO A 46 -16.03 -4.78 -11.70
CA PRO A 46 -17.37 -5.36 -11.63
C PRO A 46 -17.65 -6.11 -10.33
N GLY A 47 -16.64 -6.73 -9.71
CA GLY A 47 -16.78 -7.44 -8.44
C GLY A 47 -17.09 -6.51 -7.28
N ILE A 48 -16.44 -5.36 -7.22
CA ILE A 48 -16.70 -4.31 -6.21
C ILE A 48 -18.10 -3.74 -6.38
N GLU A 49 -18.46 -3.35 -7.60
CA GLU A 49 -19.79 -2.79 -7.90
C GLU A 49 -20.92 -3.79 -7.56
N LYS A 50 -20.78 -5.05 -7.98
CA LYS A 50 -21.76 -6.12 -7.69
C LYS A 50 -21.91 -6.39 -6.20
N SER A 51 -20.85 -6.14 -5.40
CA SER A 51 -20.85 -6.31 -3.95
C SER A 51 -21.34 -5.06 -3.20
N GLY A 52 -21.85 -4.04 -3.91
CA GLY A 52 -22.36 -2.80 -3.31
C GLY A 52 -21.24 -1.88 -2.79
N GLY A 53 -20.02 -2.06 -3.26
CA GLY A 53 -18.88 -1.18 -2.99
C GLY A 53 -18.72 -0.10 -4.07
N ARG A 54 -17.89 0.87 -3.77
CA ARG A 54 -17.45 1.92 -4.70
C ARG A 54 -15.92 1.93 -4.75
N ILE A 55 -15.37 1.92 -5.97
CA ILE A 55 -13.94 2.20 -6.15
C ILE A 55 -13.73 3.69 -5.88
N VAL A 56 -12.82 4.00 -4.98
CA VAL A 56 -12.43 5.37 -4.67
C VAL A 56 -11.36 5.81 -5.66
N LYS A 57 -10.31 4.99 -5.78
CA LYS A 57 -9.23 5.23 -6.75
C LYS A 57 -8.47 3.96 -7.08
N HIS A 58 -7.89 3.93 -8.25
CA HIS A 58 -6.83 3.00 -8.59
C HIS A 58 -5.47 3.67 -8.33
N THR A 59 -4.60 2.95 -7.64
CA THR A 59 -3.17 3.29 -7.55
C THR A 59 -2.42 2.64 -8.71
N GLY A 60 -1.12 2.88 -8.87
CA GLY A 60 -0.36 2.30 -9.97
C GLY A 60 -0.44 0.77 -10.04
N ASP A 61 -0.42 0.13 -8.89
CA ASP A 61 -0.36 -1.33 -8.69
C ASP A 61 -1.46 -1.88 -7.78
N GLY A 62 -2.42 -1.06 -7.40
CA GLY A 62 -3.47 -1.45 -6.48
C GLY A 62 -4.77 -0.65 -6.64
N PHE A 63 -5.63 -0.75 -5.65
CA PHE A 63 -6.87 0.01 -5.58
C PHE A 63 -7.34 0.25 -4.15
N LEU A 64 -8.17 1.26 -3.99
CA LEU A 64 -8.89 1.59 -2.78
C LEU A 64 -10.38 1.58 -3.07
N ALA A 65 -11.14 0.84 -2.28
CA ALA A 65 -12.59 0.78 -2.37
C ALA A 65 -13.24 0.94 -1.00
N GLU A 66 -14.49 1.40 -1.00
CA GLU A 66 -15.28 1.56 0.20
C GLU A 66 -16.60 0.82 0.12
N PHE A 67 -17.10 0.41 1.29
CA PHE A 67 -18.35 -0.31 1.47
C PHE A 67 -19.11 0.23 2.68
N ALA A 68 -20.42 0.24 2.60
CA ALA A 68 -21.27 0.55 3.75
C ALA A 68 -21.31 -0.58 4.79
N SER A 69 -20.95 -1.81 4.38
CA SER A 69 -21.03 -3.02 5.20
C SER A 69 -19.65 -3.69 5.32
N ALA A 70 -19.22 -3.99 6.54
CA ALA A 70 -18.02 -4.76 6.80
C ALA A 70 -18.11 -6.19 6.23
N PHE A 71 -19.30 -6.80 6.31
CA PHE A 71 -19.55 -8.14 5.77
C PHE A 71 -19.36 -8.16 4.25
N ASP A 72 -19.95 -7.18 3.54
CA ASP A 72 -19.86 -7.12 2.08
C ASP A 72 -18.44 -6.81 1.61
N ALA A 73 -17.71 -5.94 2.33
CA ALA A 73 -16.30 -5.67 2.04
C ALA A 73 -15.43 -6.92 2.12
N VAL A 74 -15.57 -7.71 3.20
CA VAL A 74 -14.79 -8.95 3.38
C VAL A 74 -15.19 -10.01 2.35
N LYS A 75 -16.50 -10.18 2.12
CA LYS A 75 -17.00 -11.13 1.13
C LYS A 75 -16.51 -10.79 -0.28
N CYS A 76 -16.51 -9.49 -0.63
CA CYS A 76 -15.96 -9.01 -1.88
C CYS A 76 -14.46 -9.30 -1.99
N ALA A 77 -13.67 -8.93 -0.98
CA ALA A 77 -12.23 -9.17 -0.96
C ALA A 77 -11.89 -10.64 -1.17
N LEU A 78 -12.56 -11.56 -0.46
CA LEU A 78 -12.36 -13.01 -0.62
C LEU A 78 -12.79 -13.53 -2.00
N THR A 79 -13.84 -12.94 -2.58
CA THR A 79 -14.29 -13.34 -3.92
C THR A 79 -13.27 -12.89 -4.98
N LEU A 80 -12.84 -11.64 -4.93
CA LEU A 80 -11.79 -11.12 -5.82
C LEU A 80 -10.51 -11.93 -5.72
N GLN A 81 -10.06 -12.20 -4.48
CA GLN A 81 -8.85 -12.99 -4.23
C GLN A 81 -8.94 -14.40 -4.81
N GLY A 82 -10.10 -15.06 -4.65
CA GLY A 82 -10.35 -16.40 -5.23
C GLY A 82 -10.28 -16.38 -6.75
N GLU A 83 -11.01 -15.47 -7.42
CA GLU A 83 -11.04 -15.35 -8.88
C GLU A 83 -9.66 -14.99 -9.46
N ILE A 84 -8.92 -14.09 -8.81
CA ILE A 84 -7.56 -13.73 -9.23
C ILE A 84 -6.61 -14.92 -9.07
N ASN A 85 -6.68 -15.64 -7.95
CA ASN A 85 -5.85 -16.82 -7.72
C ASN A 85 -6.12 -17.91 -8.74
N GLU A 86 -7.39 -18.20 -9.07
CA GLU A 86 -7.76 -19.18 -10.11
C GLU A 86 -7.19 -18.82 -11.48
N ARG A 87 -7.33 -17.56 -11.90
CA ARG A 87 -6.77 -17.08 -13.17
C ARG A 87 -5.24 -17.13 -13.17
N SER A 88 -4.61 -16.77 -12.05
CA SER A 88 -3.15 -16.79 -11.89
C SER A 88 -2.56 -18.19 -11.99
N GLN A 89 -3.30 -19.25 -11.67
CA GLN A 89 -2.81 -20.65 -11.82
C GLN A 89 -2.47 -21.00 -13.26
N GLN A 90 -3.06 -20.34 -14.24
CA GLN A 90 -2.81 -20.56 -15.68
C GLN A 90 -1.51 -19.87 -16.15
N VAL A 91 -0.90 -19.04 -15.31
CA VAL A 91 0.32 -18.28 -15.60
C VAL A 91 1.51 -18.91 -14.89
N ALA A 92 2.70 -18.85 -15.50
CA ALA A 92 3.94 -19.33 -14.89
C ALA A 92 4.19 -18.65 -13.54
N GLN A 93 4.69 -19.37 -12.54
CA GLN A 93 4.74 -18.94 -11.14
C GLN A 93 5.49 -17.62 -10.94
N ASP A 94 6.55 -17.38 -11.69
CA ASP A 94 7.40 -16.19 -11.66
C ASP A 94 6.73 -14.93 -12.27
N LYS A 95 5.66 -15.15 -13.08
CA LYS A 95 4.88 -14.10 -13.76
C LYS A 95 3.49 -13.88 -13.16
N ARG A 96 3.14 -14.61 -12.09
CA ARG A 96 1.82 -14.49 -11.45
C ARG A 96 1.65 -13.16 -10.76
N VAL A 97 0.58 -12.46 -11.09
CA VAL A 97 0.10 -11.31 -10.32
C VAL A 97 -0.69 -11.83 -9.12
N GLN A 98 -0.20 -11.53 -7.93
CA GLN A 98 -0.86 -11.86 -6.67
C GLN A 98 -1.15 -10.56 -5.92
N PHE A 99 -2.28 -10.51 -5.22
CA PHE A 99 -2.64 -9.35 -4.41
C PHE A 99 -2.47 -9.62 -2.93
N ARG A 100 -2.18 -8.58 -2.19
CA ARG A 100 -2.41 -8.46 -0.76
C ARG A 100 -3.64 -7.60 -0.58
N MET A 101 -4.49 -7.94 0.38
CA MET A 101 -5.69 -7.17 0.65
C MET A 101 -5.84 -6.90 2.14
N GLY A 102 -6.20 -5.67 2.49
CA GLY A 102 -6.45 -5.23 3.85
C GLY A 102 -7.82 -4.59 3.99
N VAL A 103 -8.61 -5.00 4.99
CA VAL A 103 -9.92 -4.40 5.24
C VAL A 103 -9.97 -3.79 6.64
N ASN A 104 -10.39 -2.52 6.72
CA ASN A 104 -10.58 -1.81 7.98
C ASN A 104 -11.95 -1.15 8.05
N LEU A 105 -12.54 -1.07 9.24
CA LEU A 105 -13.73 -0.28 9.53
C LEU A 105 -13.31 0.96 10.32
N GLY A 106 -13.56 2.14 9.77
CA GLY A 106 -13.17 3.39 10.41
C GLY A 106 -13.90 4.60 9.87
N ASP A 107 -13.74 5.71 10.58
CA ASP A 107 -14.27 7.01 10.13
C ASP A 107 -13.46 7.52 8.93
N ILE A 108 -14.20 7.98 7.93
CA ILE A 108 -13.66 8.64 6.76
C ILE A 108 -14.27 10.02 6.58
N MET A 109 -13.49 10.90 6.01
CA MET A 109 -13.97 12.14 5.40
C MET A 109 -14.00 11.91 3.89
N SER A 110 -15.11 12.18 3.25
CA SER A 110 -15.26 12.06 1.81
C SER A 110 -15.56 13.42 1.19
N ASP A 111 -14.91 13.71 0.09
CA ASP A 111 -15.38 14.65 -0.92
C ASP A 111 -15.93 13.88 -2.13
N ASP A 112 -16.24 14.58 -3.21
CA ASP A 112 -16.85 13.95 -4.39
C ASP A 112 -15.88 12.99 -5.12
N GLU A 113 -14.56 13.11 -4.92
CA GLU A 113 -13.53 12.38 -5.68
C GLU A 113 -12.71 11.39 -4.84
N ASP A 114 -12.47 11.66 -3.55
CA ASP A 114 -11.58 10.82 -2.72
C ASP A 114 -12.11 10.63 -1.28
N ILE A 115 -11.46 9.74 -0.54
CA ILE A 115 -11.70 9.53 0.89
C ILE A 115 -10.40 9.72 1.68
N TYR A 116 -10.52 10.33 2.85
CA TYR A 116 -9.41 10.68 3.73
C TYR A 116 -9.70 10.22 5.16
N GLY A 117 -8.65 10.05 5.95
CA GLY A 117 -8.73 9.78 7.39
C GLY A 117 -7.91 8.59 7.82
N ASP A 118 -7.81 8.40 9.14
CA ASP A 118 -7.02 7.32 9.73
C ASP A 118 -7.53 5.94 9.30
N GLY A 119 -8.84 5.80 9.05
CA GLY A 119 -9.44 4.56 8.56
C GLY A 119 -8.81 4.06 7.25
N VAL A 120 -8.51 4.97 6.32
CA VAL A 120 -7.84 4.66 5.04
C VAL A 120 -6.40 4.23 5.27
N ASN A 121 -5.66 4.98 6.09
CA ASN A 121 -4.27 4.68 6.41
C ASN A 121 -4.12 3.33 7.10
N ILE A 122 -5.05 2.98 7.98
CA ILE A 122 -5.08 1.68 8.67
C ILE A 122 -5.32 0.55 7.67
N ALA A 123 -6.29 0.70 6.75
CA ALA A 123 -6.56 -0.31 5.71
C ALA A 123 -5.30 -0.61 4.87
N ALA A 124 -4.60 0.43 4.40
CA ALA A 124 -3.36 0.29 3.65
C ALA A 124 -2.24 -0.40 4.45
N ARG A 125 -2.15 -0.15 5.76
CA ARG A 125 -1.14 -0.81 6.61
C ARG A 125 -1.48 -2.27 6.91
N ILE A 126 -2.75 -2.59 7.04
CA ILE A 126 -3.20 -3.98 7.19
C ILE A 126 -2.94 -4.74 5.89
N GLU A 127 -3.20 -4.11 4.73
CA GLU A 127 -2.86 -4.64 3.42
C GLU A 127 -1.36 -4.99 3.34
N ALA A 128 -0.48 -4.06 3.75
CA ALA A 128 0.97 -4.28 3.72
C ALA A 128 1.45 -5.42 4.65
N LEU A 129 0.69 -5.78 5.69
CA LEU A 129 0.96 -6.93 6.56
C LEU A 129 0.46 -8.25 5.96
N ALA A 130 -0.44 -8.20 4.99
CA ALA A 130 -1.05 -9.40 4.45
C ALA A 130 -0.06 -10.23 3.63
N ASP A 131 -0.14 -11.54 3.78
CA ASP A 131 0.61 -12.48 2.96
C ASP A 131 0.09 -12.46 1.50
N PRO A 132 0.93 -12.79 0.50
CA PRO A 132 0.49 -12.90 -0.89
C PRO A 132 -0.71 -13.83 -1.03
N GLY A 133 -1.76 -13.35 -1.71
CA GLY A 133 -2.98 -14.13 -1.91
C GLY A 133 -3.93 -14.16 -0.71
N ARG A 134 -3.71 -13.33 0.33
CA ARG A 134 -4.50 -13.33 1.56
C ARG A 134 -5.27 -12.03 1.76
N VAL A 135 -6.29 -12.12 2.62
CA VAL A 135 -7.11 -11.00 3.06
C VAL A 135 -6.95 -10.84 4.57
N PHE A 136 -6.36 -9.73 5.00
CA PHE A 136 -6.24 -9.39 6.41
C PHE A 136 -7.26 -8.34 6.80
N VAL A 137 -7.72 -8.41 8.04
CA VAL A 137 -8.73 -7.48 8.55
C VAL A 137 -8.34 -6.93 9.92
N SER A 138 -8.81 -5.71 10.23
CA SER A 138 -8.67 -5.11 11.54
C SER A 138 -9.55 -5.80 12.59
N GLY A 139 -9.22 -5.58 13.87
CA GLY A 139 -10.05 -6.02 14.98
C GLY A 139 -11.48 -5.48 14.90
N SER A 140 -11.69 -4.26 14.40
CA SER A 140 -13.02 -3.66 14.22
C SER A 140 -13.85 -4.42 13.17
N ILE A 141 -13.24 -4.86 12.07
CA ILE A 141 -13.91 -5.72 11.08
C ILE A 141 -14.18 -7.10 11.69
N TYR A 142 -13.20 -7.71 12.35
CA TYR A 142 -13.37 -9.01 13.00
C TYR A 142 -14.59 -9.06 13.92
N GLU A 143 -14.79 -8.04 14.76
CA GLU A 143 -15.95 -7.99 15.66
C GLU A 143 -17.31 -7.96 14.92
N GLN A 144 -17.33 -7.47 13.68
CA GLN A 144 -18.55 -7.45 12.83
C GLN A 144 -18.82 -8.80 12.16
N ILE A 145 -17.77 -9.58 11.85
CA ILE A 145 -17.89 -10.80 11.05
C ILE A 145 -17.75 -12.10 11.84
N ARG A 146 -17.19 -12.09 13.06
CA ARG A 146 -16.85 -13.29 13.85
C ARG A 146 -18.02 -14.25 14.13
N SER A 147 -19.25 -13.74 14.12
CA SER A 147 -20.45 -14.54 14.30
C SER A 147 -21.09 -15.03 12.99
N LYS A 148 -20.48 -14.71 11.85
CA LYS A 148 -20.98 -15.10 10.54
C LYS A 148 -20.40 -16.46 10.14
N PRO A 149 -21.23 -17.44 9.75
CA PRO A 149 -20.75 -18.78 9.40
C PRO A 149 -20.00 -18.84 8.05
N ASP A 150 -19.97 -17.72 7.32
CA ASP A 150 -19.34 -17.62 6.00
C ASP A 150 -17.81 -17.52 6.06
N PHE A 151 -17.26 -17.20 7.24
CA PHE A 151 -15.84 -16.83 7.39
C PHE A 151 -15.16 -17.60 8.53
N ASP A 152 -13.94 -18.04 8.27
CA ASP A 152 -12.99 -18.48 9.28
C ASP A 152 -11.93 -17.40 9.47
N CYS A 153 -11.63 -17.06 10.72
CA CYS A 153 -10.70 -15.99 11.07
C CYS A 153 -9.59 -16.54 11.97
N THR A 154 -8.34 -16.31 11.58
CA THR A 154 -7.15 -16.67 12.36
C THR A 154 -6.45 -15.41 12.85
N SER A 155 -6.23 -15.30 14.19
CA SER A 155 -5.51 -14.16 14.74
C SER A 155 -4.05 -14.16 14.30
N LYS A 156 -3.59 -13.02 13.82
CA LYS A 156 -2.17 -12.75 13.52
C LYS A 156 -1.49 -11.96 14.65
N GLY A 157 -2.20 -11.70 15.76
CA GLY A 157 -1.66 -10.97 16.91
C GLY A 157 -1.92 -9.46 16.84
N GLU A 158 -1.17 -8.75 17.68
CA GLU A 158 -1.19 -7.29 17.75
C GLU A 158 0.01 -6.72 17.01
N HIS A 159 -0.25 -5.73 16.17
CA HIS A 159 0.77 -5.07 15.35
C HIS A 159 0.82 -3.58 15.68
N ALA A 160 2.02 -3.08 15.99
CA ALA A 160 2.28 -1.65 16.05
C ALA A 160 2.31 -1.09 14.63
N LEU A 161 1.33 -0.27 14.28
CA LEU A 161 1.25 0.35 12.97
C LEU A 161 1.86 1.76 13.03
N LYS A 162 2.66 2.12 12.03
CA LYS A 162 3.33 3.44 11.97
C LYS A 162 2.31 4.57 12.13
N ASN A 163 2.56 5.52 13.05
CA ASN A 163 1.69 6.65 13.38
C ASN A 163 0.28 6.28 13.90
N ILE A 164 0.07 5.07 14.43
CA ILE A 164 -1.11 4.67 15.19
C ILE A 164 -0.66 4.45 16.62
N ALA A 165 -1.31 5.17 17.57
CA ALA A 165 -0.85 5.22 18.96
C ALA A 165 -0.96 3.88 19.69
N GLU A 166 -1.95 3.06 19.33
CA GLU A 166 -2.22 1.78 19.98
C GLU A 166 -1.98 0.61 19.02
N PRO A 167 -1.36 -0.50 19.50
CA PRO A 167 -1.26 -1.72 18.72
C PRO A 167 -2.64 -2.22 18.27
N MET A 168 -2.73 -2.66 17.05
CA MET A 168 -3.97 -3.11 16.45
C MET A 168 -3.98 -4.62 16.27
N ARG A 169 -5.06 -5.27 16.69
CA ARG A 169 -5.29 -6.70 16.40
C ARG A 169 -5.59 -6.88 14.92
N VAL A 170 -4.90 -7.84 14.30
CA VAL A 170 -5.05 -8.20 12.88
C VAL A 170 -5.45 -9.66 12.78
N PHE A 171 -6.33 -9.96 11.83
CA PHE A 171 -6.84 -11.31 11.58
C PHE A 171 -6.71 -11.64 10.09
N ASP A 172 -6.31 -12.86 9.81
CA ASP A 172 -6.35 -13.46 8.49
C ASP A 172 -7.71 -14.10 8.29
N VAL A 173 -8.40 -13.79 7.19
CA VAL A 173 -9.75 -14.26 6.92
C VAL A 173 -9.76 -15.12 5.65
N CYS A 174 -10.49 -16.23 5.72
CA CYS A 174 -10.79 -17.09 4.58
C CYS A 174 -12.29 -17.48 4.60
N ARG A 175 -12.76 -18.10 3.53
CA ARG A 175 -14.12 -18.66 3.49
C ARG A 175 -14.20 -19.85 4.43
N ALA A 176 -15.35 -20.04 5.07
CA ALA A 176 -15.57 -21.15 5.97
C ALA A 176 -15.34 -22.49 5.27
N GLY A 177 -14.50 -23.34 5.88
CA GLY A 177 -14.12 -24.65 5.34
C GLY A 177 -13.02 -24.61 4.28
N GLU A 178 -12.55 -23.45 3.86
CA GLU A 178 -11.26 -23.32 3.16
C GLU A 178 -10.17 -23.40 4.23
N ALA A 179 -9.39 -24.50 4.24
CA ALA A 179 -8.21 -24.54 5.10
C ALA A 179 -7.37 -23.29 4.83
N PRO A 180 -6.82 -22.62 5.88
CA PRO A 180 -5.79 -21.62 5.65
C PRO A 180 -4.77 -22.28 4.72
N VAL A 181 -4.48 -21.67 3.58
CA VAL A 181 -3.39 -22.18 2.73
C VAL A 181 -2.19 -22.18 3.68
N GLU A 182 -1.80 -23.40 4.13
CA GLU A 182 -0.61 -23.54 4.94
C GLU A 182 0.46 -22.73 4.21
N GLU A 183 1.10 -21.85 4.97
CA GLU A 183 2.30 -21.17 4.48
C GLU A 183 3.07 -22.21 3.66
N ILE A 184 3.20 -21.98 2.35
CA ILE A 184 4.38 -22.47 1.68
C ILE A 184 5.50 -21.64 2.31
N LYS A 185 5.89 -22.00 3.54
CA LYS A 185 7.20 -21.63 4.05
C LYS A 185 8.13 -22.06 2.92
N PRO A 186 8.85 -21.14 2.29
CA PRO A 186 10.04 -21.56 1.62
C PRO A 186 10.76 -22.39 2.68
N ALA A 187 10.96 -23.69 2.40
CA ALA A 187 11.57 -24.62 3.31
C ALA A 187 12.71 -23.86 3.97
N ALA A 188 12.65 -23.71 5.30
CA ALA A 188 13.73 -23.11 6.04
C ALA A 188 14.95 -24.00 5.78
N ALA A 189 15.64 -23.71 4.70
CA ALA A 189 17.00 -24.13 4.55
C ALA A 189 17.71 -23.45 5.72
N THR A 190 18.00 -24.25 6.72
CA THR A 190 18.99 -23.94 7.73
C THR A 190 20.30 -23.70 6.96
N VAL A 191 20.47 -22.46 6.52
CA VAL A 191 21.73 -22.02 5.93
C VAL A 191 22.63 -21.69 7.11
N PRO A 192 23.77 -22.39 7.25
CA PRO A 192 24.84 -21.88 8.10
C PRO A 192 25.19 -20.50 7.59
N GLN A 193 25.29 -19.52 8.49
CA GLN A 193 25.77 -18.18 8.15
C GLN A 193 27.15 -18.30 7.50
N ALA A 194 27.16 -18.21 6.18
CA ALA A 194 28.36 -17.85 5.42
C ALA A 194 28.16 -16.39 4.96
N PRO A 195 29.21 -15.59 4.87
CA PRO A 195 29.10 -14.16 4.57
C PRO A 195 28.44 -13.97 3.21
N ASP A 196 27.49 -13.03 3.16
CA ASP A 196 26.67 -12.67 2.01
C ASP A 196 27.49 -12.55 0.73
N PRO A 197 27.08 -13.23 -0.38
CA PRO A 197 27.52 -12.78 -1.68
C PRO A 197 26.83 -11.44 -1.96
N VAL A 198 27.59 -10.42 -2.27
CA VAL A 198 27.14 -9.09 -2.68
C VAL A 198 26.16 -9.25 -3.83
N ALA A 199 24.85 -9.27 -3.53
CA ALA A 199 23.84 -9.00 -4.52
C ALA A 199 24.12 -7.60 -5.05
N GLU A 200 24.16 -7.41 -6.35
CA GLU A 200 24.25 -6.10 -6.97
C GLU A 200 22.97 -5.33 -6.57
N GLU A 201 23.04 -4.63 -5.45
CA GLU A 201 21.97 -3.77 -4.97
C GLU A 201 21.77 -2.67 -6.00
N LYS A 202 20.58 -2.62 -6.61
CA LYS A 202 20.20 -1.52 -7.49
C LYS A 202 20.44 -0.20 -6.75
N PRO A 203 21.04 0.79 -7.39
CA PRO A 203 21.23 2.10 -6.77
C PRO A 203 19.87 2.64 -6.32
N SER A 204 19.79 3.07 -5.07
CA SER A 204 18.54 3.54 -4.46
C SER A 204 18.77 4.90 -3.80
N ILE A 205 17.80 5.82 -3.98
CA ILE A 205 17.90 7.21 -3.51
C ILE A 205 16.59 7.67 -2.86
N ALA A 206 16.72 8.42 -1.77
CA ALA A 206 15.66 9.23 -1.20
C ALA A 206 15.98 10.72 -1.43
N VAL A 207 15.04 11.50 -1.94
CA VAL A 207 15.15 12.96 -2.03
C VAL A 207 14.39 13.53 -0.84
N LEU A 208 15.10 14.09 0.13
CA LEU A 208 14.49 14.71 1.30
C LEU A 208 13.89 16.07 0.94
N PRO A 209 12.84 16.52 1.64
CA PRO A 209 12.28 17.84 1.44
C PRO A 209 13.35 18.92 1.62
N PHE A 210 13.41 19.83 0.68
CA PHE A 210 14.39 20.93 0.73
C PHE A 210 13.99 21.96 1.77
N ASP A 211 14.96 22.40 2.57
CA ASP A 211 14.75 23.41 3.59
C ASP A 211 14.64 24.80 2.97
N ASN A 212 13.63 25.58 3.41
CA ASN A 212 13.52 26.97 3.06
C ASN A 212 14.36 27.85 4.00
N MET A 213 15.50 28.33 3.54
CA MET A 213 16.40 29.20 4.29
C MET A 213 16.07 30.71 4.13
N SER A 214 14.98 31.04 3.44
CA SER A 214 14.65 32.45 3.13
C SER A 214 13.73 33.11 4.15
N GLY A 215 13.02 32.35 4.98
CA GLY A 215 12.02 32.86 5.93
C GLY A 215 10.74 33.41 5.26
N ASP A 216 10.55 33.15 3.94
CA ASP A 216 9.42 33.59 3.14
C ASP A 216 8.52 32.39 2.87
N GLU A 217 7.25 32.41 3.29
CA GLU A 217 6.30 31.30 3.15
C GLU A 217 6.06 30.90 1.67
N GLU A 218 6.16 31.85 0.73
CA GLU A 218 6.05 31.53 -0.70
C GLU A 218 7.20 30.63 -1.19
N GLN A 219 8.37 30.72 -0.55
CA GLN A 219 9.52 29.88 -0.87
C GLN A 219 9.41 28.46 -0.30
N GLU A 220 8.56 28.24 0.68
CA GLU A 220 8.23 26.90 1.20
C GLU A 220 7.56 26.06 0.12
N TYR A 221 6.54 26.62 -0.53
CA TYR A 221 5.85 25.96 -1.63
C TYR A 221 6.79 25.65 -2.81
N PHE A 222 7.72 26.56 -3.08
CA PHE A 222 8.71 26.36 -4.14
C PHE A 222 9.72 25.26 -3.80
N ALA A 223 10.16 25.17 -2.53
CA ALA A 223 11.06 24.10 -2.07
C ALA A 223 10.40 22.72 -2.16
N ASP A 224 9.12 22.63 -1.80
CA ASP A 224 8.33 21.42 -1.94
C ASP A 224 8.18 21.01 -3.41
N GLY A 225 7.88 21.96 -4.30
CA GLY A 225 7.76 21.72 -5.74
C GLY A 225 9.03 21.19 -6.37
N ILE A 226 10.19 21.77 -6.05
CA ILE A 226 11.50 21.25 -6.52
C ILE A 226 11.73 19.84 -6.02
N THR A 227 11.39 19.53 -4.78
CA THR A 227 11.54 18.18 -4.23
C THR A 227 10.69 17.18 -5.00
N GLU A 228 9.44 17.52 -5.32
CA GLU A 228 8.53 16.68 -6.12
C GLU A 228 9.02 16.46 -7.55
N ASP A 229 9.48 17.53 -8.19
CA ASP A 229 10.02 17.48 -9.56
C ASP A 229 11.25 16.56 -9.62
N LEU A 230 12.16 16.68 -8.65
CA LEU A 230 13.34 15.82 -8.55
C LEU A 230 12.96 14.35 -8.32
N ILE A 231 12.01 14.05 -7.44
CA ILE A 231 11.52 12.67 -7.23
C ILE A 231 10.96 12.13 -8.54
N THR A 232 10.14 12.92 -9.23
CA THR A 232 9.52 12.56 -10.50
C THR A 232 10.55 12.32 -11.59
N ASP A 233 11.54 13.19 -11.74
CA ASP A 233 12.56 13.09 -12.77
C ASP A 233 13.55 11.94 -12.53
N LEU A 234 13.95 11.74 -11.28
CA LEU A 234 14.81 10.60 -10.91
C LEU A 234 14.08 9.26 -11.08
N SER A 235 12.77 9.23 -10.87
CA SER A 235 11.96 8.01 -11.07
C SER A 235 11.89 7.56 -12.54
N LYS A 236 12.20 8.44 -13.48
CA LYS A 236 12.27 8.11 -14.92
C LYS A 236 13.57 7.37 -15.28
N ILE A 237 14.57 7.35 -14.39
CA ILE A 237 15.85 6.69 -14.64
C ILE A 237 15.69 5.18 -14.42
N SER A 238 15.77 4.39 -15.50
CA SER A 238 15.67 2.94 -15.41
C SER A 238 16.83 2.37 -14.57
N GLY A 239 16.48 1.55 -13.57
CA GLY A 239 17.46 0.93 -12.65
C GLY A 239 17.78 1.72 -11.39
N LEU A 240 17.25 2.93 -11.21
CA LEU A 240 17.34 3.69 -9.96
C LEU A 240 16.06 3.52 -9.16
N LEU A 241 16.15 3.01 -7.93
CA LEU A 241 15.04 2.98 -6.99
C LEU A 241 14.92 4.34 -6.32
N VAL A 242 13.81 5.05 -6.52
CA VAL A 242 13.54 6.34 -5.89
C VAL A 242 12.42 6.19 -4.87
N ILE A 243 12.64 6.68 -3.65
CA ILE A 243 11.64 6.62 -2.58
C ILE A 243 10.50 7.60 -2.89
N ALA A 244 9.27 7.13 -2.71
CA ALA A 244 8.08 7.92 -2.96
C ALA A 244 7.99 9.17 -2.06
N ARG A 245 7.41 10.26 -2.60
CA ARG A 245 7.22 11.55 -1.93
C ARG A 245 6.69 11.43 -0.51
N ASN A 246 5.62 10.69 -0.32
CA ASN A 246 4.96 10.59 1.00
C ASN A 246 5.85 10.00 2.09
N SER A 247 6.80 9.14 1.74
CA SER A 247 7.75 8.56 2.68
C SER A 247 8.82 9.56 3.11
N VAL A 248 9.29 10.40 2.20
CA VAL A 248 10.35 11.37 2.49
C VAL A 248 9.82 12.65 3.13
N PHE A 249 8.59 13.07 2.84
CA PHE A 249 7.97 14.25 3.43
C PHE A 249 7.63 14.09 4.93
N THR A 250 7.72 12.89 5.48
CA THR A 250 7.65 12.67 6.93
C THR A 250 8.83 13.28 7.69
N TYR A 251 9.92 13.58 6.99
CA TYR A 251 11.13 14.20 7.55
C TYR A 251 11.15 15.73 7.42
N LYS A 252 10.11 16.32 6.79
CA LYS A 252 10.03 17.78 6.61
C LYS A 252 10.10 18.53 7.93
N GLY A 253 10.99 19.52 8.02
CA GLY A 253 11.17 20.36 9.22
C GLY A 253 11.78 19.63 10.42
N THR A 254 12.31 18.44 10.25
CA THR A 254 12.96 17.65 11.32
C THR A 254 14.47 17.61 11.07
N ALA A 255 15.26 17.94 12.09
CA ALA A 255 16.71 17.72 12.03
C ALA A 255 16.97 16.21 12.05
N VAL A 256 17.40 15.65 10.92
CA VAL A 256 17.61 14.22 10.75
C VAL A 256 19.08 13.88 10.53
N ASN A 257 19.49 12.70 10.98
CA ASN A 257 20.80 12.15 10.66
C ASN A 257 20.68 11.33 9.36
N ILE A 258 21.32 11.77 8.28
CA ILE A 258 21.23 11.13 6.96
C ILE A 258 21.52 9.62 6.97
N PRO A 259 22.57 9.11 7.64
CA PRO A 259 22.79 7.67 7.78
C PRO A 259 21.61 6.90 8.39
N ASP A 260 20.91 7.49 9.37
CA ASP A 260 19.75 6.86 10.01
C ASP A 260 18.56 6.86 9.08
N VAL A 261 18.31 7.95 8.35
CA VAL A 261 17.28 8.04 7.31
C VAL A 261 17.51 7.04 6.19
N CYS A 262 18.76 6.92 5.70
CA CYS A 262 19.09 5.93 4.69
C CYS A 262 18.80 4.50 5.16
N ARG A 263 19.09 4.19 6.42
CA ARG A 263 18.82 2.88 7.02
C ARG A 263 17.30 2.66 7.19
N GLU A 264 16.58 3.66 7.64
CA GLU A 264 15.13 3.59 7.87
C GLU A 264 14.34 3.43 6.56
N LEU A 265 14.75 4.14 5.50
CA LEU A 265 14.14 4.07 4.18
C LEU A 265 14.68 2.92 3.32
N GLY A 266 15.71 2.21 3.78
CA GLY A 266 16.34 1.12 3.03
C GLY A 266 17.03 1.57 1.74
N VAL A 267 17.58 2.80 1.73
CA VAL A 267 18.23 3.37 0.55
C VAL A 267 19.74 3.54 0.74
N ARG A 268 20.46 3.51 -0.37
CA ARG A 268 21.92 3.69 -0.37
C ARG A 268 22.32 5.17 -0.35
N TRP A 269 21.49 6.04 -0.90
CA TRP A 269 21.77 7.45 -1.07
C TRP A 269 20.59 8.29 -0.57
N ALA A 270 20.88 9.44 0.05
CA ALA A 270 19.89 10.47 0.31
C ALA A 270 20.40 11.80 -0.25
N LEU A 271 19.50 12.51 -0.93
CA LEU A 271 19.72 13.87 -1.42
C LEU A 271 19.01 14.83 -0.46
N GLU A 272 19.75 15.74 0.14
CA GLU A 272 19.20 16.87 0.88
C GLU A 272 19.60 18.18 0.22
N GLY A 273 18.83 19.22 0.45
CA GLY A 273 19.11 20.53 -0.11
C GLY A 273 18.35 21.65 0.58
N SER A 274 18.68 22.87 0.22
CA SER A 274 17.97 24.04 0.69
C SER A 274 17.74 25.04 -0.41
N VAL A 275 16.65 25.80 -0.30
CA VAL A 275 16.31 26.90 -1.20
C VAL A 275 16.59 28.21 -0.51
N ARG A 276 17.31 29.11 -1.18
CA ARG A 276 17.60 30.44 -0.68
C ARG A 276 17.34 31.49 -1.75
N LYS A 277 16.45 32.45 -1.46
CA LYS A 277 16.23 33.60 -2.31
C LYS A 277 17.40 34.59 -2.12
N SER A 278 18.18 34.81 -3.17
CA SER A 278 19.15 35.89 -3.21
C SER A 278 18.45 37.11 -3.80
N GLY A 279 18.29 38.16 -3.01
CA GLY A 279 17.47 39.32 -3.34
C GLY A 279 17.77 39.94 -4.73
N ASN A 280 16.76 40.17 -5.44
CA ASN A 280 16.22 41.33 -6.13
C ASN A 280 14.85 40.95 -6.70
#